data_963404966a433adfef4081ab28fb032a
#
_entry.id   963404966a433adfef4081ab28fb032a
#
_cell.length_a   1.000
_cell.length_b   1.000
_cell.length_c   1.000
_cell.angle_alpha   90.00
_cell.angle_beta   90.00
_cell.angle_gamma   90.00
#
_symmetry.space_group_name_H-M   'P 1'
#
loop_
_entity.id
_entity.type
_entity.pdbx_description
1 polymer ?
#
loop_
_entity_poly.entity_id
_entity_poly.type
_entity_poly.pdbx_seq_one_letter_code
_entity_poly.pdbx_strand_id
1 'polypeptide(L)'
;KLNNVKLKIWQEPWLDFMLCWMIFDAYLTEISNSGIDKKKLMYFYQNRNDFKDRILAKWSSLSGYAARLKELSPIYDMRPGSIETTQIDDENNLEEVFNFVYQIRCNLFHGAKNVKSARDAELVSRGAKFLRTAIDHWMKGE
;
A
#
# COMPACT_ATOMS: atom_id res chain seq x y z
N LYS A 1 -31.91 5.52 -0.01
CA LYS A 1 -31.10 5.96 1.16
C LYS A 1 -30.07 4.93 1.55
N LEU A 2 -30.42 3.66 1.61
CA LEU A 2 -29.47 2.59 1.91
C LEU A 2 -28.38 2.50 0.85
N ASN A 3 -28.73 2.68 -0.41
CA ASN A 3 -27.79 2.63 -1.51
C ASN A 3 -26.79 3.80 -1.46
N ASN A 4 -27.23 4.98 -1.03
CA ASN A 4 -26.36 6.14 -0.88
C ASN A 4 -25.35 5.95 0.25
N VAL A 5 -25.76 5.33 1.35
CA VAL A 5 -24.86 4.99 2.46
C VAL A 5 -23.82 3.97 1.99
N LYS A 6 -24.25 2.94 1.29
CA LYS A 6 -23.33 1.93 0.74
C LYS A 6 -22.32 2.55 -0.23
N LEU A 7 -22.77 3.44 -1.13
CA LEU A 7 -21.88 4.12 -2.08
C LEU A 7 -20.84 4.99 -1.35
N LYS A 8 -21.24 5.69 -0.30
CA LYS A 8 -20.32 6.49 0.50
C LYS A 8 -19.25 5.62 1.16
N ILE A 9 -19.62 4.47 1.73
CA ILE A 9 -18.70 3.55 2.37
C ILE A 9 -17.66 3.04 1.35
N TRP A 10 -18.13 2.64 0.16
CA TRP A 10 -17.23 2.16 -0.89
C TRP A 10 -16.35 3.24 -1.50
N GLN A 11 -16.74 4.51 -1.38
CA GLN A 11 -15.97 5.64 -1.87
C GLN A 11 -14.97 6.18 -0.86
N GLU A 12 -15.01 5.71 0.40
CA GLU A 12 -14.05 6.13 1.40
C GLU A 12 -12.66 5.59 1.08
N PRO A 13 -11.65 6.46 0.87
CA PRO A 13 -10.32 6.02 0.45
C PRO A 13 -9.67 5.03 1.41
N TRP A 14 -9.88 5.22 2.72
CA TRP A 14 -9.27 4.35 3.72
C TRP A 14 -9.82 2.92 3.63
N LEU A 15 -11.11 2.76 3.35
CA LEU A 15 -11.71 1.44 3.21
C LEU A 15 -11.17 0.71 1.98
N ASP A 16 -11.08 1.43 0.87
CA ASP A 16 -10.52 0.88 -0.38
C ASP A 16 -9.06 0.43 -0.14
N PHE A 17 -8.27 1.28 0.51
CA PHE A 17 -6.90 0.94 0.85
C PHE A 17 -6.82 -0.30 1.72
N MET A 18 -7.63 -0.37 2.77
CA MET A 18 -7.59 -1.50 3.71
C MET A 18 -8.00 -2.80 3.04
N LEU A 19 -9.00 -2.78 2.16
CA LEU A 19 -9.40 -3.97 1.42
C LEU A 19 -8.26 -4.46 0.51
N CYS A 20 -7.62 -3.55 -0.20
CA CYS A 20 -6.47 -3.90 -1.04
C CYS A 20 -5.31 -4.45 -0.20
N TRP A 21 -5.03 -3.80 0.94
CA TRP A 21 -3.98 -4.29 1.83
C TRP A 21 -4.28 -5.68 2.37
N MET A 22 -5.53 -5.95 2.74
CA MET A 22 -5.93 -7.27 3.24
C MET A 22 -5.68 -8.37 2.21
N ILE A 23 -5.97 -8.10 0.94
CA ILE A 23 -5.71 -9.06 -0.15
C ILE A 23 -4.21 -9.31 -0.27
N PHE A 24 -3.43 -8.25 -0.31
CA PHE A 24 -1.97 -8.35 -0.40
C PHE A 24 -1.38 -9.06 0.82
N ASP A 25 -1.83 -8.71 2.02
CA ASP A 25 -1.35 -9.31 3.26
C ASP A 25 -1.67 -10.81 3.34
N ALA A 26 -2.84 -11.22 2.86
CA ALA A 26 -3.18 -12.64 2.81
C ALA A 26 -2.19 -13.42 1.93
N TYR A 27 -1.83 -12.83 0.78
CA TYR A 27 -0.82 -13.41 -0.09
C TYR A 27 0.54 -13.48 0.59
N LEU A 28 0.96 -12.39 1.25
CA LEU A 28 2.24 -12.34 1.97
C LEU A 28 2.30 -13.40 3.07
N THR A 29 1.21 -13.57 3.80
CA THR A 29 1.12 -14.59 4.86
C THR A 29 1.31 -15.98 4.28
N GLU A 30 0.68 -16.26 3.17
CA GLU A 30 0.76 -17.57 2.51
C GLU A 30 2.18 -17.87 2.05
N ILE A 31 2.84 -16.94 1.34
CA ILE A 31 4.18 -17.21 0.79
C ILE A 31 5.26 -17.25 1.86
N SER A 32 5.15 -16.41 2.90
CA SER A 32 6.17 -16.31 3.96
C SER A 32 5.95 -17.30 5.10
N ASN A 33 4.75 -17.82 5.24
CA ASN A 33 4.34 -18.63 6.37
C ASN A 33 4.65 -17.95 7.71
N SER A 34 4.47 -16.64 7.77
CA SER A 34 4.76 -15.81 8.95
C SER A 34 3.54 -14.95 9.30
N GLY A 35 3.38 -14.65 10.59
CA GLY A 35 2.39 -13.68 11.06
C GLY A 35 2.99 -12.30 11.36
N ILE A 36 4.29 -12.10 11.12
CA ILE A 36 4.99 -10.87 11.45
C ILE A 36 5.19 -10.03 10.18
N ASP A 37 4.63 -8.83 10.16
CA ASP A 37 4.58 -7.98 8.97
C ASP A 37 5.95 -7.71 8.34
N LYS A 38 6.94 -7.35 9.15
CA LYS A 38 8.29 -7.08 8.64
C LYS A 38 8.91 -8.32 8.01
N LYS A 39 8.66 -9.50 8.57
CA LYS A 39 9.16 -10.77 8.02
C LYS A 39 8.46 -11.12 6.71
N LYS A 40 7.15 -10.85 6.62
CA LYS A 40 6.39 -11.06 5.40
C LYS A 40 6.95 -10.23 4.26
N LEU A 41 7.15 -8.93 4.50
CA LEU A 41 7.68 -8.01 3.48
C LEU A 41 9.10 -8.38 3.09
N MET A 42 9.95 -8.70 4.06
CA MET A 42 11.32 -9.12 3.78
C MET A 42 11.36 -10.37 2.91
N TYR A 43 10.51 -11.35 3.22
CA TYR A 43 10.39 -12.55 2.39
C TYR A 43 9.97 -12.21 0.96
N PHE A 44 8.98 -11.31 0.82
CA PHE A 44 8.50 -10.86 -0.48
C PHE A 44 9.62 -10.22 -1.30
N TYR A 45 10.46 -9.39 -0.66
CA TYR A 45 11.58 -8.72 -1.35
C TYR A 45 12.70 -9.69 -1.72
N GLN A 46 13.03 -10.61 -0.84
CA GLN A 46 14.22 -11.46 -0.98
C GLN A 46 14.00 -12.74 -1.77
N ASN A 47 12.76 -13.14 -1.98
CA ASN A 47 12.44 -14.40 -2.62
C ASN A 47 11.65 -14.19 -3.90
N ARG A 48 11.80 -15.12 -4.83
CA ARG A 48 11.00 -15.10 -6.05
C ARG A 48 9.56 -15.47 -5.71
N ASN A 49 8.62 -14.73 -6.30
CA ASN A 49 7.20 -15.01 -6.17
C ASN A 49 6.49 -14.46 -7.41
N ASP A 50 5.36 -15.04 -7.73
CA ASP A 50 4.62 -14.69 -8.95
C ASP A 50 4.03 -13.28 -8.90
N PHE A 51 3.62 -12.80 -7.73
CA PHE A 51 3.11 -11.46 -7.58
C PHE A 51 4.17 -10.43 -8.00
N LYS A 52 5.36 -10.54 -7.42
CA LYS A 52 6.46 -9.62 -7.70
C LYS A 52 6.91 -9.73 -9.16
N ASP A 53 7.02 -10.94 -9.67
CA ASP A 53 7.42 -11.15 -11.06
C ASP A 53 6.43 -10.50 -12.04
N ARG A 54 5.14 -10.64 -11.79
CA ARG A 54 4.10 -10.07 -12.65
C ARG A 54 4.07 -8.55 -12.59
N ILE A 55 4.17 -7.96 -11.41
CA ILE A 55 4.16 -6.51 -11.30
C ILE A 55 5.44 -5.89 -11.85
N LEU A 56 6.59 -6.54 -11.71
CA LEU A 56 7.83 -6.06 -12.31
C LEU A 56 7.75 -6.09 -13.84
N ALA A 57 7.14 -7.12 -14.41
CA ALA A 57 6.93 -7.19 -15.86
C ALA A 57 6.02 -6.07 -16.38
N LYS A 58 5.16 -5.51 -15.53
CA LYS A 58 4.25 -4.42 -15.86
C LYS A 58 4.58 -3.12 -15.12
N TRP A 59 5.80 -2.98 -14.64
CA TRP A 59 6.17 -1.85 -13.81
C TRP A 59 5.96 -0.51 -14.50
N SER A 60 6.10 -0.45 -15.81
CA SER A 60 5.87 0.78 -16.55
C SER A 60 4.45 1.32 -16.36
N SER A 61 3.46 0.45 -16.12
CA SER A 61 2.08 0.88 -15.83
C SER A 61 1.86 1.21 -14.35
N LEU A 62 2.79 0.81 -13.47
CA LEU A 62 2.75 1.11 -12.04
C LEU A 62 3.59 2.32 -11.67
N SER A 63 4.62 2.63 -12.45
CA SER A 63 5.59 3.67 -12.10
C SER A 63 4.95 5.06 -11.96
N GLY A 64 3.91 5.36 -12.72
CA GLY A 64 3.18 6.61 -12.59
C GLY A 64 2.49 6.74 -11.23
N TYR A 65 1.88 5.66 -10.76
CA TYR A 65 1.27 5.63 -9.43
C TYR A 65 2.32 5.72 -8.32
N ALA A 66 3.46 5.06 -8.51
CA ALA A 66 4.58 5.14 -7.56
C ALA A 66 5.15 6.56 -7.51
N ALA A 67 5.27 7.24 -8.65
CA ALA A 67 5.73 8.62 -8.71
C ALA A 67 4.78 9.56 -7.97
N ARG A 68 3.49 9.32 -8.03
CA ARG A 68 2.50 10.10 -7.28
C ARG A 68 2.62 9.89 -5.77
N LEU A 69 2.96 8.69 -5.33
CA LEU A 69 3.28 8.43 -3.93
C LEU A 69 4.54 9.17 -3.52
N LYS A 70 5.56 9.14 -4.36
CA LYS A 70 6.83 9.84 -4.11
C LYS A 70 6.63 11.33 -3.87
N GLU A 71 5.69 11.97 -4.57
CA GLU A 71 5.36 13.39 -4.39
C GLU A 71 4.95 13.71 -2.93
N LEU A 72 4.41 12.74 -2.22
CA LEU A 72 3.95 12.91 -0.85
C LEU A 72 5.00 12.47 0.19
N SER A 73 6.15 11.98 -0.25
CA SER A 73 7.21 11.56 0.68
C SER A 73 7.99 12.79 1.18
N PRO A 74 8.58 12.73 2.38
CA PRO A 74 8.51 11.61 3.32
C PRO A 74 7.22 11.61 4.13
N ILE A 75 6.89 10.45 4.69
CA ILE A 75 5.82 10.35 5.67
C ILE A 75 6.39 9.91 7.01
N TYR A 76 5.78 10.41 8.08
CA TYR A 76 6.23 10.11 9.43
C TYR A 76 5.56 8.87 9.97
N ASP A 77 6.29 8.14 10.82
CA ASP A 77 5.71 7.08 11.62
C ASP A 77 4.85 7.72 12.72
N MET A 78 3.54 7.41 12.71
CA MET A 78 2.58 8.04 13.62
C MET A 78 2.53 7.39 15.01
N ARG A 79 3.39 6.41 15.29
CA ARG A 79 3.46 5.83 16.63
C ARG A 79 3.97 6.88 17.63
N PRO A 80 3.40 6.93 18.85
CA PRO A 80 3.86 7.88 19.86
C PRO A 80 5.37 7.75 20.11
N GLY A 81 6.07 8.88 20.11
CA GLY A 81 7.51 8.94 20.37
C GLY A 81 8.41 8.56 19.21
N SER A 82 7.87 8.15 18.08
CA SER A 82 8.69 7.83 16.92
C SER A 82 9.06 9.13 16.17
N ILE A 83 10.32 9.19 15.71
CA ILE A 83 10.82 10.25 14.84
C ILE A 83 11.18 9.71 13.46
N GLU A 84 10.86 8.44 13.19
CA GLU A 84 11.21 7.80 11.94
C GLU A 84 10.36 8.30 10.79
N THR A 85 10.96 8.35 9.62
CA THR A 85 10.29 8.71 8.37
C THR A 85 10.52 7.62 7.33
N THR A 86 9.59 7.51 6.39
CA THR A 86 9.71 6.63 5.24
C THR A 86 9.61 7.47 3.98
N GLN A 87 10.51 7.23 3.04
CA GLN A 87 10.65 8.04 1.86
C GLN A 87 10.81 7.17 0.62
N ILE A 88 10.27 7.64 -0.50
CA ILE A 88 10.56 7.07 -1.81
C ILE A 88 11.57 7.99 -2.48
N ASP A 89 12.78 7.51 -2.68
CA ASP A 89 13.81 8.23 -3.43
C ASP A 89 13.73 7.90 -4.92
N ASP A 90 13.39 6.66 -5.24
CA ASP A 90 13.29 6.17 -6.61
C ASP A 90 11.96 5.43 -6.79
N GLU A 91 11.09 5.98 -7.61
CA GLU A 91 9.77 5.38 -7.91
C GLU A 91 9.88 4.05 -8.66
N ASN A 92 11.04 3.70 -9.16
CA ASN A 92 11.27 2.40 -9.79
C ASN A 92 11.86 1.37 -8.83
N ASN A 93 12.09 1.74 -7.58
CA ASN A 93 12.54 0.81 -6.54
C ASN A 93 11.32 0.22 -5.84
N LEU A 94 11.00 -1.02 -6.18
CA LEU A 94 9.85 -1.74 -5.65
C LEU A 94 9.83 -1.76 -4.13
N GLU A 95 10.97 -2.02 -3.52
CA GLU A 95 11.08 -2.14 -2.06
C GLU A 95 10.75 -0.82 -1.36
N GLU A 96 11.26 0.30 -1.87
CA GLU A 96 10.96 1.62 -1.33
C GLU A 96 9.47 1.95 -1.44
N VAL A 97 8.86 1.63 -2.58
CA VAL A 97 7.45 1.91 -2.82
C VAL A 97 6.57 1.08 -1.88
N PHE A 98 6.84 -0.22 -1.75
CA PHE A 98 6.05 -1.08 -0.87
C PHE A 98 6.26 -0.77 0.60
N ASN A 99 7.46 -0.36 1.01
CA ASN A 99 7.71 0.10 2.38
C ASN A 99 6.90 1.37 2.68
N PHE A 100 6.79 2.27 1.71
CA PHE A 100 5.99 3.49 1.86
C PHE A 100 4.50 3.15 2.03
N VAL A 101 3.99 2.25 1.20
CA VAL A 101 2.60 1.78 1.29
C VAL A 101 2.36 1.10 2.64
N TYR A 102 3.31 0.31 3.10
CA TYR A 102 3.21 -0.31 4.42
C TYR A 102 3.15 0.73 5.54
N GLN A 103 3.92 1.81 5.44
CA GLN A 103 3.88 2.88 6.44
C GLN A 103 2.52 3.59 6.44
N ILE A 104 1.90 3.77 5.27
CA ILE A 104 0.53 4.31 5.20
C ILE A 104 -0.41 3.40 6.00
N ARG A 105 -0.30 2.09 5.80
CA ARG A 105 -1.12 1.12 6.54
C ARG A 105 -0.89 1.21 8.05
N CYS A 106 0.36 1.30 8.47
CA CYS A 106 0.68 1.41 9.90
C CYS A 106 0.09 2.68 10.51
N ASN A 107 0.16 3.79 9.79
CA ASN A 107 -0.37 5.06 10.28
C ASN A 107 -1.90 5.03 10.42
N LEU A 108 -2.59 4.32 9.54
CA LEU A 108 -4.04 4.15 9.66
C LEU A 108 -4.43 3.43 10.95
N PHE A 109 -3.61 2.49 11.40
CA PHE A 109 -3.89 1.77 12.64
C PHE A 109 -3.50 2.56 13.89
N HIS A 110 -2.45 3.39 13.80
CA HIS A 110 -1.87 4.00 15.00
C HIS A 110 -2.37 5.41 15.33
N GLY A 111 -3.19 6.02 14.53
CA GLY A 111 -3.63 7.35 14.90
C GLY A 111 -4.61 7.99 13.96
N ALA A 112 -4.74 7.44 12.80
CA ALA A 112 -5.54 8.04 11.77
C ALA A 112 -6.80 7.24 11.49
N LYS A 113 -7.51 6.81 12.53
CA LYS A 113 -8.87 6.27 12.36
C LYS A 113 -9.77 7.28 11.67
N ASN A 114 -9.36 8.53 11.68
CA ASN A 114 -10.01 9.59 10.95
C ASN A 114 -8.99 10.20 10.00
N VAL A 115 -9.20 10.03 8.72
CA VAL A 115 -8.44 10.73 7.70
C VAL A 115 -8.91 12.19 7.74
N LYS A 116 -8.28 12.99 8.60
CA LYS A 116 -8.74 14.36 8.90
C LYS A 116 -8.13 15.39 7.99
N SER A 117 -6.92 15.17 7.50
CA SER A 117 -6.24 16.13 6.65
C SER A 117 -6.38 15.76 5.17
N ALA A 118 -6.33 16.77 4.31
CA ALA A 118 -6.32 16.55 2.87
C ALA A 118 -5.10 15.72 2.44
N ARG A 119 -3.96 15.90 3.12
CA ARG A 119 -2.75 15.14 2.86
C ARG A 119 -2.93 13.66 3.20
N ASP A 120 -3.54 13.34 4.35
CA ASP A 120 -3.79 11.96 4.74
C ASP A 120 -4.75 11.28 3.76
N ALA A 121 -5.78 12.00 3.33
CA ALA A 121 -6.71 11.49 2.32
C ALA A 121 -6.00 11.18 1.00
N GLU A 122 -5.07 12.05 0.57
CA GLU A 122 -4.28 11.84 -0.64
C GLU A 122 -3.36 10.64 -0.50
N LEU A 123 -2.69 10.47 0.64
CA LEU A 123 -1.82 9.33 0.89
C LEU A 123 -2.59 8.02 0.76
N VAL A 124 -3.73 7.94 1.43
CA VAL A 124 -4.55 6.73 1.43
C VAL A 124 -5.12 6.46 0.03
N SER A 125 -5.61 7.50 -0.65
CA SER A 125 -6.17 7.37 -2.00
C SER A 125 -5.12 6.91 -3.01
N ARG A 126 -3.95 7.51 -2.98
CA ARG A 126 -2.86 7.15 -3.91
C ARG A 126 -2.29 5.77 -3.59
N GLY A 127 -2.20 5.41 -2.30
CA GLY A 127 -1.80 4.08 -1.89
C GLY A 127 -2.77 3.00 -2.37
N ALA A 128 -4.07 3.29 -2.26
CA ALA A 128 -5.10 2.37 -2.74
C ALA A 128 -5.01 2.15 -4.25
N LYS A 129 -4.81 3.22 -5.01
CA LYS A 129 -4.70 3.12 -6.48
C LYS A 129 -3.48 2.30 -6.89
N PHE A 130 -2.35 2.51 -6.22
CA PHE A 130 -1.16 1.72 -6.49
C PHE A 130 -1.39 0.23 -6.20
N LEU A 131 -1.89 -0.08 -5.00
CA LEU A 131 -2.13 -1.48 -4.60
C LEU A 131 -3.16 -2.15 -5.50
N ARG A 132 -4.26 -1.47 -5.81
CA ARG A 132 -5.30 -2.03 -6.67
C ARG A 132 -4.74 -2.37 -8.04
N THR A 133 -3.95 -1.48 -8.62
CA THR A 133 -3.35 -1.72 -9.93
C THR A 133 -2.36 -2.88 -9.87
N ALA A 134 -1.56 -2.97 -8.82
CA ALA A 134 -0.63 -4.08 -8.63
C ALA A 134 -1.39 -5.41 -8.50
N ILE A 135 -2.45 -5.44 -7.70
CA ILE A 135 -3.28 -6.63 -7.52
C ILE A 135 -3.93 -7.04 -8.84
N ASP A 136 -4.44 -6.07 -9.60
CA ASP A 136 -5.05 -6.35 -10.90
C ASP A 136 -4.06 -7.00 -11.86
N HIS A 137 -2.83 -6.51 -11.92
CA HIS A 137 -1.80 -7.12 -12.76
C HIS A 137 -1.48 -8.55 -12.34
N TRP A 138 -1.39 -8.77 -11.03
CA TRP A 138 -1.15 -10.11 -10.51
C TRP A 138 -2.29 -11.06 -10.84
N MET A 139 -3.53 -10.63 -10.62
CA MET A 139 -4.71 -11.49 -10.81
C MET A 139 -4.99 -11.81 -12.27
N LYS A 140 -4.66 -10.90 -13.19
CA LYS A 140 -4.84 -11.15 -14.62
C LYS A 140 -3.86 -12.17 -15.19
N GLY A 141 -2.77 -12.44 -14.49
CA GLY A 141 -1.88 -13.54 -14.81
C GLY A 141 -1.05 -13.39 -16.08
N GLU A 142 -0.89 -12.19 -16.60
CA GLU A 142 -0.13 -11.96 -17.84
C GLU A 142 1.11 -11.12 -17.60
#